data_8a2173c22b6cdf2ffbdbc4cc3b9f8951
#
_entry.id   8a2173c22b6cdf2ffbdbc4cc3b9f8951
#
_cell.length_a   1.000
_cell.length_b   1.000
_cell.length_c   1.000
_cell.angle_alpha   90.00
_cell.angle_beta   90.00
_cell.angle_gamma   90.00
#
_symmetry.space_group_name_H-M   'P 1'
#
loop_
_entity.id
_entity.type
_entity.pdbx_description
1 polymer ?
#
loop_
_entity_poly.entity_id
_entity_poly.type
_entity_poly.pdbx_seq_one_letter_code
_entity_poly.pdbx_strand_id
1 'polypeptide(L)'
;MRLRALLTRPVLTSIANYAVIALLDVTTVVLLPFVWSTPIRLGGLGLSPISIGLWTSGYGVSSALFQYAVFPPAIARFGPRSVFITGVSLFSVVLVLFPLENAVARHATGGGTELAVWPLIVLQLVSISISDMAFGKLPVLIAMYKILLRMDLVRRSFHIRYFGRTE
;
A
#
# COMPACT_ATOMS: atom_id res chain seq x y z
N MET A 1 -4.34 27.97 18.48
CA MET A 1 -4.87 27.72 17.12
C MET A 1 -6.06 26.78 17.22
N ARG A 2 -7.23 27.15 16.72
CA ARG A 2 -8.44 26.32 16.84
C ARG A 2 -8.40 25.21 15.80
N LEU A 3 -8.27 23.96 16.22
CA LEU A 3 -8.30 22.74 15.39
C LEU A 3 -9.50 22.73 14.41
N ARG A 4 -10.63 23.34 14.79
CA ARG A 4 -11.83 23.49 13.95
C ARG A 4 -11.60 24.28 12.66
N ALA A 5 -10.60 25.17 12.61
CA ALA A 5 -10.31 25.94 11.40
C ALA A 5 -9.51 25.14 10.34
N LEU A 6 -8.90 24.01 10.74
CA LEU A 6 -8.16 23.10 9.86
C LEU A 6 -9.06 22.00 9.28
N LEU A 7 -10.20 21.71 9.90
CA LEU A 7 -11.17 20.70 9.47
C LEU A 7 -12.14 21.25 8.40
N THR A 8 -11.58 21.59 7.24
CA THR A 8 -12.41 21.93 6.07
C THR A 8 -12.98 20.65 5.44
N ARG A 9 -14.14 20.76 4.76
CA ARG A 9 -14.76 19.60 4.08
C ARG A 9 -13.80 18.82 3.18
N PRO A 10 -12.96 19.46 2.31
CA PRO A 10 -12.03 18.72 1.47
C PRO A 10 -10.95 17.96 2.27
N VAL A 11 -10.49 18.51 3.39
CA VAL A 11 -9.52 17.82 4.27
C VAL A 11 -10.16 16.60 4.93
N LEU A 12 -11.41 16.72 5.40
CA LEU A 12 -12.13 15.61 6.01
C LEU A 12 -12.38 14.48 5.02
N THR A 13 -12.76 14.81 3.77
CA THR A 13 -12.95 13.83 2.69
C THR A 13 -11.63 13.12 2.34
N SER A 14 -10.52 13.83 2.30
CA SER A 14 -9.21 13.24 2.04
C SER A 14 -8.77 12.29 3.15
N ILE A 15 -9.01 12.67 4.42
CA ILE A 15 -8.72 11.81 5.58
C ILE A 15 -9.60 10.57 5.58
N ALA A 16 -10.89 10.71 5.28
CA ALA A 16 -11.82 9.57 5.21
C ALA A 16 -11.42 8.58 4.10
N ASN A 17 -11.10 9.08 2.90
CA ASN A 17 -10.60 8.25 1.82
C ASN A 17 -9.33 7.51 2.23
N TYR A 18 -8.38 8.21 2.83
CA TYR A 18 -7.14 7.59 3.29
C TYR A 18 -7.38 6.51 4.35
N ALA A 19 -8.30 6.76 5.29
CA ALA A 19 -8.65 5.79 6.34
C ALA A 19 -9.26 4.50 5.77
N VAL A 20 -10.20 4.63 4.81
CA VAL A 20 -10.80 3.47 4.13
C VAL A 20 -9.74 2.64 3.42
N ILE A 21 -8.85 3.30 2.76
CA ILE A 21 -7.80 2.68 1.99
C ILE A 21 -6.79 1.99 2.93
N ALA A 22 -6.34 2.66 3.98
CA ALA A 22 -5.47 2.05 4.99
C ALA A 22 -6.10 0.81 5.63
N LEU A 23 -7.43 0.82 5.84
CA LEU A 23 -8.17 -0.34 6.31
C LEU A 23 -8.12 -1.50 5.31
N LEU A 24 -8.31 -1.23 4.01
CA LEU A 24 -8.21 -2.24 2.96
C LEU A 24 -6.80 -2.83 2.88
N ASP A 25 -5.77 -2.00 2.96
CA ASP A 25 -4.37 -2.41 2.94
C ASP A 25 -4.06 -3.37 4.10
N VAL A 26 -4.31 -2.94 5.34
CA VAL A 26 -4.09 -3.76 6.53
C VAL A 26 -4.89 -5.06 6.47
N THR A 27 -6.15 -5.00 6.03
CA THR A 27 -7.01 -6.18 5.88
C THR A 27 -6.41 -7.16 4.88
N THR A 28 -5.93 -6.68 3.73
CA THR A 28 -5.32 -7.54 2.69
C THR A 28 -4.05 -8.21 3.20
N VAL A 29 -3.17 -7.46 3.87
CA VAL A 29 -1.90 -8.00 4.42
C VAL A 29 -2.15 -9.06 5.49
N VAL A 30 -3.20 -8.90 6.32
CA VAL A 30 -3.57 -9.89 7.34
C VAL A 30 -4.29 -11.10 6.70
N LEU A 31 -5.16 -10.86 5.72
CA LEU A 31 -5.93 -11.91 5.07
C LEU A 31 -5.06 -12.85 4.24
N LEU A 32 -4.00 -12.33 3.64
CA LEU A 32 -3.10 -13.05 2.75
C LEU A 32 -2.53 -14.34 3.41
N PRO A 33 -1.79 -14.28 4.52
CA PRO A 33 -1.26 -15.49 5.16
C PRO A 33 -2.37 -16.39 5.71
N PHE A 34 -3.51 -15.80 6.13
CA PHE A 34 -4.64 -16.56 6.61
C PHE A 34 -5.28 -17.44 5.52
N VAL A 35 -5.53 -16.87 4.33
CA VAL A 35 -6.08 -17.63 3.18
C VAL A 35 -5.07 -18.66 2.70
N TRP A 36 -3.79 -18.34 2.66
CA TRP A 36 -2.76 -19.29 2.23
C TRP A 36 -2.58 -20.47 3.18
N SER A 37 -2.77 -20.27 4.49
CA SER A 37 -2.70 -21.35 5.49
C SER A 37 -3.96 -22.20 5.55
N THR A 38 -5.10 -21.66 5.10
CA THR A 38 -6.38 -22.37 5.15
C THR A 38 -6.37 -23.56 4.19
N PRO A 39 -6.92 -24.75 4.58
CA PRO A 39 -7.02 -25.89 3.70
C PRO A 39 -7.79 -25.60 2.41
N ILE A 40 -7.40 -26.25 1.30
CA ILE A 40 -8.01 -26.05 -0.04
C ILE A 40 -9.52 -26.30 -0.02
N ARG A 41 -9.99 -27.26 0.79
CA ARG A 41 -11.42 -27.59 0.94
C ARG A 41 -12.24 -26.42 1.52
N LEU A 42 -11.61 -25.57 2.34
CA LEU A 42 -12.24 -24.43 3.00
C LEU A 42 -12.01 -23.11 2.24
N GLY A 43 -11.46 -23.16 1.06
CA GLY A 43 -11.26 -21.97 0.24
C GLY A 43 -9.85 -21.38 0.26
N GLY A 44 -8.90 -22.01 0.94
CA GLY A 44 -7.50 -21.59 0.98
C GLY A 44 -6.59 -22.36 0.02
N LEU A 45 -5.28 -22.26 0.25
CA LEU A 45 -4.24 -22.93 -0.54
C LEU A 45 -3.55 -24.08 0.19
N GLY A 46 -3.67 -24.15 1.51
CA GLY A 46 -3.04 -25.19 2.34
C GLY A 46 -1.52 -25.15 2.31
N LEU A 47 -0.92 -23.98 2.12
CA LEU A 47 0.53 -23.81 2.07
C LEU A 47 1.18 -24.06 3.44
N SER A 48 2.41 -24.55 3.42
CA SER A 48 3.18 -24.72 4.64
C SER A 48 3.57 -23.36 5.25
N PRO A 49 3.74 -23.27 6.59
CA PRO A 49 4.19 -22.02 7.23
C PRO A 49 5.51 -21.49 6.68
N ILE A 50 6.41 -22.40 6.26
CA ILE A 50 7.70 -22.04 5.66
C ILE A 50 7.48 -21.35 4.29
N SER A 51 6.63 -21.92 3.45
CA SER A 51 6.29 -21.33 2.14
C SER A 51 5.64 -19.98 2.32
N ILE A 52 4.69 -19.83 3.25
CA ILE A 52 4.04 -18.55 3.56
C ILE A 52 5.07 -17.49 3.99
N GLY A 53 5.97 -17.88 4.91
CA GLY A 53 7.05 -16.99 5.36
C GLY A 53 7.96 -16.54 4.23
N LEU A 54 8.34 -17.45 3.32
CA LEU A 54 9.18 -17.14 2.16
C LEU A 54 8.49 -16.16 1.20
N TRP A 55 7.22 -16.41 0.85
CA TRP A 55 6.44 -15.53 -0.02
C TRP A 55 6.22 -14.15 0.60
N THR A 56 5.89 -14.08 1.89
CA THR A 56 5.70 -12.81 2.61
C THR A 56 6.99 -12.01 2.71
N SER A 57 8.13 -12.68 2.94
CA SER A 57 9.43 -12.02 2.96
C SER A 57 9.82 -11.51 1.56
N GLY A 58 9.60 -12.32 0.53
CA GLY A 58 9.82 -11.93 -0.87
C GLY A 58 8.97 -10.72 -1.26
N TYR A 59 7.71 -10.69 -0.82
CA TYR A 59 6.83 -9.54 -0.99
C TYR A 59 7.40 -8.27 -0.33
N GLY A 60 7.87 -8.35 0.91
CA GLY A 60 8.45 -7.19 1.60
C GLY A 60 9.63 -6.57 0.84
N VAL A 61 10.54 -7.42 0.34
CA VAL A 61 11.69 -6.99 -0.46
C VAL A 61 11.25 -6.40 -1.80
N SER A 62 10.35 -7.08 -2.53
CA SER A 62 9.85 -6.61 -3.82
C SER A 62 9.08 -5.30 -3.69
N SER A 63 8.23 -5.15 -2.68
CA SER A 63 7.49 -3.92 -2.41
C SER A 63 8.43 -2.74 -2.14
N ALA A 64 9.49 -2.94 -1.37
CA ALA A 64 10.50 -1.90 -1.13
C ALA A 64 11.22 -1.49 -2.41
N LEU A 65 11.63 -2.45 -3.25
CA LEU A 65 12.25 -2.18 -4.55
C LEU A 65 11.31 -1.44 -5.50
N PHE A 66 10.06 -1.85 -5.56
CA PHE A 66 9.03 -1.18 -6.35
C PHE A 66 8.82 0.27 -5.89
N GLN A 67 8.72 0.51 -4.59
CA GLN A 67 8.56 1.84 -4.04
C GLN A 67 9.74 2.75 -4.36
N TYR A 68 10.96 2.22 -4.36
CA TYR A 68 12.16 2.99 -4.67
C TYR A 68 12.34 3.22 -6.17
N ALA A 69 12.21 2.19 -7.01
CA ALA A 69 12.58 2.23 -8.42
C ALA A 69 11.42 2.67 -9.34
N VAL A 70 10.19 2.29 -9.03
CA VAL A 70 9.03 2.47 -9.94
C VAL A 70 8.15 3.64 -9.53
N PHE A 71 8.00 3.89 -8.23
CA PHE A 71 7.10 4.93 -7.75
C PHE A 71 7.48 6.36 -8.17
N PRO A 72 8.75 6.83 -8.05
CA PRO A 72 9.11 8.18 -8.45
C PRO A 72 8.90 8.44 -9.95
N PRO A 73 9.35 7.57 -10.89
CA PRO A 73 9.09 7.78 -12.31
C PRO A 73 7.61 7.63 -12.68
N ALA A 74 6.86 6.76 -12.00
CA ALA A 74 5.43 6.63 -12.23
C ALA A 74 4.66 7.91 -11.90
N ILE A 75 4.93 8.53 -10.76
CA ILE A 75 4.32 9.83 -10.40
C ILE A 75 4.75 10.94 -11.35
N ALA A 76 6.03 10.98 -11.73
CA ALA A 76 6.54 12.01 -12.64
C ALA A 76 5.88 11.90 -14.03
N ARG A 77 5.60 10.69 -14.51
CA ARG A 77 5.09 10.45 -15.87
C ARG A 77 3.56 10.46 -15.95
N PHE A 78 2.87 9.85 -15.01
CA PHE A 78 1.41 9.64 -15.04
C PHE A 78 0.65 10.58 -14.11
N GLY A 79 1.35 11.26 -13.21
CA GLY A 79 0.75 12.12 -12.20
C GLY A 79 0.15 11.36 -11.01
N PRO A 80 0.00 12.02 -9.86
CA PRO A 80 -0.42 11.37 -8.62
C PRO A 80 -1.86 10.84 -8.67
N ARG A 81 -2.74 11.49 -9.43
CA ARG A 81 -4.15 11.07 -9.56
C ARG A 81 -4.29 9.75 -10.31
N SER A 82 -3.56 9.57 -11.42
CA SER A 82 -3.61 8.33 -12.20
C SER A 82 -3.03 7.16 -11.43
N VAL A 83 -1.89 7.36 -10.76
CA VAL A 83 -1.26 6.36 -9.90
C VAL A 83 -2.20 5.91 -8.78
N PHE A 84 -2.89 6.85 -8.15
CA PHE A 84 -3.88 6.57 -7.11
C PHE A 84 -5.06 5.73 -7.63
N ILE A 85 -5.67 6.13 -8.76
CA ILE A 85 -6.81 5.39 -9.35
C ILE A 85 -6.37 3.98 -9.74
N THR A 86 -5.21 3.83 -10.37
CA THR A 86 -4.66 2.52 -10.76
C THR A 86 -4.47 1.61 -9.55
N GLY A 87 -3.88 2.12 -8.47
CA GLY A 87 -3.66 1.33 -7.26
C GLY A 87 -4.95 0.89 -6.59
N VAL A 88 -5.93 1.79 -6.46
CA VAL A 88 -7.24 1.42 -5.91
C VAL A 88 -7.94 0.37 -6.78
N SER A 89 -7.84 0.49 -8.11
CA SER A 89 -8.43 -0.50 -9.03
C SER A 89 -7.77 -1.88 -8.89
N LEU A 90 -6.47 -1.93 -8.61
CA LEU A 90 -5.73 -3.18 -8.42
C LEU A 90 -6.15 -3.94 -7.16
N PHE A 91 -6.69 -3.28 -6.13
CA PHE A 91 -7.27 -4.00 -5.00
C PHE A 91 -8.42 -4.91 -5.41
N SER A 92 -9.24 -4.48 -6.36
CA SER A 92 -10.31 -5.33 -6.90
C SER A 92 -9.73 -6.58 -7.58
N VAL A 93 -8.61 -6.43 -8.28
CA VAL A 93 -7.90 -7.57 -8.90
C VAL A 93 -7.37 -8.53 -7.83
N VAL A 94 -6.75 -8.01 -6.78
CA VAL A 94 -6.24 -8.81 -5.65
C VAL A 94 -7.36 -9.63 -5.00
N LEU A 95 -8.53 -9.01 -4.78
CA LEU A 95 -9.67 -9.71 -4.18
C LEU A 95 -10.21 -10.84 -5.08
N VAL A 96 -10.20 -10.65 -6.40
CA VAL A 96 -10.63 -11.68 -7.37
C VAL A 96 -9.60 -12.81 -7.47
N LEU A 97 -8.33 -12.54 -7.26
CA LEU A 97 -7.28 -13.55 -7.30
C LEU A 97 -7.42 -14.60 -6.20
N PHE A 98 -7.89 -14.27 -5.00
CA PHE A 98 -8.09 -15.24 -3.93
C PHE A 98 -8.97 -16.45 -4.32
N PRO A 99 -10.22 -16.25 -4.81
CA PRO A 99 -11.04 -17.37 -5.26
C PRO A 99 -10.47 -18.08 -6.51
N LEU A 100 -9.77 -17.35 -7.37
CA LEU A 100 -9.14 -17.92 -8.56
C LEU A 100 -7.99 -18.86 -8.18
N GLU A 101 -7.13 -18.46 -7.24
CA GLU A 101 -6.06 -19.30 -6.69
C GLU A 101 -6.62 -20.61 -6.09
N ASN A 102 -7.70 -20.52 -5.32
CA ASN A 102 -8.36 -21.72 -4.77
C ASN A 102 -8.98 -22.59 -5.86
N ALA A 103 -9.60 -22.00 -6.89
CA ALA A 103 -10.14 -22.76 -8.02
C ALA A 103 -9.05 -23.53 -8.75
N VAL A 104 -7.91 -22.89 -9.03
CA VAL A 104 -6.77 -23.56 -9.68
C VAL A 104 -6.19 -24.65 -8.77
N ALA A 105 -6.05 -24.38 -7.47
CA ALA A 105 -5.57 -25.37 -6.49
C ALA A 105 -6.47 -26.61 -6.40
N ARG A 106 -7.79 -26.46 -6.55
CA ARG A 106 -8.74 -27.58 -6.57
C ARG A 106 -8.65 -28.44 -7.84
N HIS A 107 -8.35 -27.82 -8.97
CA HIS A 107 -8.26 -28.51 -10.26
C HIS A 107 -6.89 -29.13 -10.52
N ALA A 108 -5.85 -28.70 -9.82
CA ALA A 108 -4.52 -29.27 -9.93
C ALA A 108 -4.47 -30.61 -9.20
N THR A 109 -4.72 -31.70 -9.92
CA THR A 109 -4.64 -33.09 -9.44
C THR A 109 -3.20 -33.59 -9.48
N GLY A 110 -2.69 -34.05 -8.30
CA GLY A 110 -1.39 -34.75 -8.18
C GLY A 110 -0.19 -33.80 -8.11
N GLY A 111 0.53 -33.76 -7.00
CA GLY A 111 1.89 -33.20 -6.78
C GLY A 111 2.31 -31.85 -7.38
N GLY A 112 1.60 -31.35 -8.36
CA GLY A 112 1.87 -30.11 -9.07
C GLY A 112 1.02 -28.90 -8.65
N THR A 113 0.24 -29.03 -7.59
CA THR A 113 -0.67 -27.97 -7.11
C THR A 113 0.09 -26.68 -6.78
N GLU A 114 1.25 -26.79 -6.16
CA GLU A 114 2.07 -25.63 -5.83
C GLU A 114 2.58 -24.91 -7.08
N LEU A 115 3.08 -25.64 -8.08
CA LEU A 115 3.58 -25.05 -9.32
C LEU A 115 2.50 -24.33 -10.12
N ALA A 116 1.26 -24.83 -10.13
CA ALA A 116 0.16 -24.20 -10.84
C ALA A 116 -0.33 -22.91 -10.19
N VAL A 117 -0.21 -22.80 -8.87
CA VAL A 117 -0.67 -21.63 -8.10
C VAL A 117 0.39 -20.52 -8.00
N TRP A 118 1.68 -20.86 -8.07
CA TRP A 118 2.78 -19.89 -7.96
C TRP A 118 2.67 -18.67 -8.88
N PRO A 119 2.36 -18.78 -10.18
CA PRO A 119 2.22 -17.60 -11.02
C PRO A 119 1.08 -16.67 -10.58
N LEU A 120 0.00 -17.21 -10.01
CA LEU A 120 -1.10 -16.41 -9.47
C LEU A 120 -0.68 -15.69 -8.19
N ILE A 121 0.05 -16.37 -7.31
CA ILE A 121 0.64 -15.75 -6.11
C ILE A 121 1.58 -14.60 -6.49
N VAL A 122 2.45 -14.81 -7.46
CA VAL A 122 3.35 -13.75 -7.94
C VAL A 122 2.55 -12.58 -8.51
N LEU A 123 1.53 -12.84 -9.33
CA LEU A 123 0.66 -11.80 -9.88
C LEU A 123 -0.07 -11.03 -8.76
N GLN A 124 -0.55 -11.74 -7.74
CA GLN A 124 -1.20 -11.15 -6.58
C GLN A 124 -0.23 -10.24 -5.80
N LEU A 125 0.98 -10.71 -5.50
CA LEU A 125 1.99 -9.94 -4.78
C LEU A 125 2.45 -8.71 -5.55
N VAL A 126 2.63 -8.82 -6.88
CA VAL A 126 2.93 -7.67 -7.75
C VAL A 126 1.77 -6.67 -7.73
N SER A 127 0.54 -7.13 -7.80
CA SER A 127 -0.66 -6.27 -7.77
C SER A 127 -0.77 -5.54 -6.43
N ILE A 128 -0.51 -6.21 -5.30
CA ILE A 128 -0.47 -5.59 -3.97
C ILE A 128 0.67 -4.57 -3.90
N SER A 129 1.88 -4.89 -4.41
CA SER A 129 3.03 -3.97 -4.41
C SER A 129 2.74 -2.68 -5.20
N ILE A 130 2.01 -2.78 -6.33
CA ILE A 130 1.58 -1.61 -7.10
C ILE A 130 0.46 -0.85 -6.36
N SER A 131 -0.45 -1.56 -5.70
CA SER A 131 -1.49 -0.93 -4.88
C SER A 131 -0.86 -0.15 -3.72
N ASP A 132 0.13 -0.70 -3.03
CA ASP A 132 0.88 -0.01 -1.97
C ASP A 132 1.52 1.30 -2.44
N MET A 133 1.92 1.39 -3.72
CA MET A 133 2.40 2.64 -4.30
C MET A 133 1.33 3.72 -4.33
N ALA A 134 0.09 3.36 -4.63
CA ALA A 134 -1.01 4.32 -4.65
C ALA A 134 -1.32 4.86 -3.26
N PHE A 135 -1.07 4.07 -2.23
CA PHE A 135 -1.18 4.50 -0.82
C PHE A 135 -0.04 5.37 -0.37
N GLY A 136 1.05 5.42 -1.14
CA GLY A 136 2.19 6.26 -0.93
C GLY A 136 2.34 6.72 0.50
N LYS A 137 2.95 5.91 1.34
CA LYS A 137 3.55 6.42 2.58
C LYS A 137 4.42 7.64 2.27
N LEU A 138 4.89 7.76 1.03
CA LEU A 138 5.67 8.88 0.51
C LEU A 138 4.88 10.20 0.34
N PRO A 139 3.66 10.27 -0.23
CA PRO A 139 2.93 11.54 -0.31
C PRO A 139 2.59 12.11 1.07
N VAL A 140 2.28 11.26 2.04
CA VAL A 140 2.06 11.69 3.43
C VAL A 140 3.37 12.19 4.05
N LEU A 141 4.47 11.49 3.82
CA LEU A 141 5.80 11.89 4.28
C LEU A 141 6.25 13.20 3.63
N ILE A 142 6.05 13.36 2.32
CA ILE A 142 6.36 14.59 1.57
C ILE A 142 5.45 15.74 2.03
N ALA A 143 4.17 15.48 2.27
CA ALA A 143 3.25 16.48 2.79
C ALA A 143 3.64 16.90 4.22
N MET A 144 3.97 15.96 5.09
CA MET A 144 4.51 16.25 6.42
C MET A 144 5.83 17.03 6.35
N TYR A 145 6.76 16.62 5.49
CA TYR A 145 8.03 17.31 5.29
C TYR A 145 7.83 18.75 4.79
N LYS A 146 6.94 18.98 3.81
CA LYS A 146 6.57 20.32 3.34
C LYS A 146 5.91 21.16 4.43
N ILE A 147 5.07 20.58 5.27
CA ILE A 147 4.45 21.26 6.42
C ILE A 147 5.53 21.64 7.45
N LEU A 148 6.43 20.73 7.78
CA LEU A 148 7.53 20.98 8.71
C LEU A 148 8.48 22.07 8.19
N LEU A 149 8.87 22.03 6.90
CA LEU A 149 9.67 23.08 6.28
C LEU A 149 8.96 24.45 6.32
N ARG A 150 7.66 24.47 6.05
CA ARG A 150 6.88 25.71 6.11
C ARG A 150 6.79 26.26 7.53
N MET A 151 6.65 25.40 8.53
CA MET A 151 6.67 25.78 9.94
C MET A 151 8.03 26.32 10.37
N ASP A 152 9.12 25.72 9.90
CA ASP A 152 10.50 26.16 10.22
C ASP A 152 10.82 27.53 9.56
N LEU A 153 10.38 27.74 8.32
CA LEU A 153 10.47 29.04 7.64
C LEU A 153 9.68 30.13 8.38
N VAL A 154 8.47 29.83 8.83
CA VAL A 154 7.64 30.75 9.61
C VAL A 154 8.32 31.06 10.96
N ARG A 155 8.87 30.05 11.62
CA ARG A 155 9.61 30.20 12.89
C ARG A 155 10.85 31.09 12.72
N ARG A 156 11.64 30.87 11.66
CA ARG A 156 12.81 31.70 11.32
C ARG A 156 12.42 33.14 10.99
N SER A 157 11.38 33.34 10.19
CA SER A 157 10.87 34.68 9.89
C SER A 157 10.38 35.42 11.12
N PHE A 158 9.77 34.68 12.06
CA PHE A 158 9.33 35.26 13.35
C PHE A 158 10.51 35.64 14.22
N HIS A 159 11.55 34.79 14.29
CA HIS A 159 12.75 35.05 15.07
C HIS A 159 13.52 36.26 14.57
N ILE A 160 13.68 36.38 13.23
CA ILE A 160 14.36 37.53 12.60
C ILE A 160 13.57 38.83 12.82
N ARG A 161 12.24 38.77 12.77
CA ARG A 161 11.37 39.96 12.88
C ARG A 161 11.26 40.50 14.30
N TYR A 162 11.43 39.66 15.32
CA TYR A 162 11.24 40.05 16.72
C TYR A 162 12.55 40.14 17.52
N PHE A 163 13.59 39.40 17.15
CA PHE A 163 14.87 39.38 17.87
C PHE A 163 16.03 40.03 17.12
N GLY A 164 15.92 40.25 15.82
CA GLY A 164 16.95 40.93 15.01
C GLY A 164 16.89 42.46 15.06
N ARG A 165 16.19 43.07 16.00
CA ARG A 165 16.02 44.52 16.10
C ARG A 165 16.66 45.10 17.41
N THR A 166 17.52 44.32 18.06
CA THR A 166 18.19 44.74 19.31
C THR A 166 19.72 44.72 19.17
N GLU A 167 20.26 45.22 18.03
CA GLU A 167 21.65 45.67 17.94
C GLU A 167 21.68 47.00 17.15
#